data_bf916c0a72126df111eabc25b01eb87b
#
_entry.id   bf916c0a72126df111eabc25b01eb87b
#
_cell.length_a   1.000
_cell.length_b   1.000
_cell.length_c   1.000
_cell.angle_alpha   90.00
_cell.angle_beta   90.00
_cell.angle_gamma   90.00
#
_symmetry.space_group_name_H-M   'P 1'
#
loop_
_entity.id
_entity.type
_entity.pdbx_description
1 polymer ?
#
loop_
_entity_poly.entity_id
_entity_poly.type
_entity_poly.pdbx_seq_one_letter_code
_entity_poly.pdbx_strand_id
1 'polypeptide(L)'
;CIRDRFYTDKQLPGVGISIGLTRLFYVLGEQGMLNPELPTAPADVLILPMTEDLSPAIALATQLRQAGIRTQLHCEQKKFKAKISYADKLSIPYVIFLGEDEINAGVVACKDMKSGEQTKLNTQETIDRIKAGLAELEKGSVIVE
;
A
#
# COMPACT_ATOMS: atom_id res chain seq x y z
N CYS A 1 -0.08 -42.81 9.61
CA CYS A 1 -0.90 -41.58 9.63
C CYS A 1 -2.38 -41.92 9.52
N ILE A 2 -3.23 -41.42 10.43
CA ILE A 2 -4.69 -41.74 10.39
C ILE A 2 -5.32 -41.25 9.08
N ARG A 3 -4.86 -40.14 8.55
CA ARG A 3 -5.36 -39.52 7.31
C ARG A 3 -5.07 -40.35 6.07
N ASP A 4 -3.96 -41.08 6.04
CA ASP A 4 -3.56 -41.87 4.84
C ASP A 4 -4.46 -43.10 4.65
N ARG A 5 -5.02 -43.65 5.75
CA ARG A 5 -5.93 -44.80 5.72
C ARG A 5 -7.27 -44.53 5.03
N PHE A 6 -7.65 -43.25 4.84
CA PHE A 6 -8.87 -42.89 4.11
C PHE A 6 -8.70 -42.93 2.59
N TYR A 7 -7.44 -42.90 2.09
CA TYR A 7 -7.17 -42.76 0.66
C TYR A 7 -6.37 -43.92 0.07
N THR A 8 -5.68 -44.70 0.91
CA THR A 8 -4.84 -45.81 0.47
C THR A 8 -4.56 -46.79 1.60
N ASP A 9 -4.47 -48.08 1.26
CA ASP A 9 -4.02 -49.13 2.20
C ASP A 9 -2.50 -49.18 2.34
N LYS A 10 -1.76 -48.40 1.54
CA LYS A 10 -0.31 -48.31 1.62
C LYS A 10 0.11 -47.40 2.76
N GLN A 11 1.12 -47.84 3.52
CA GLN A 11 1.74 -47.01 4.54
C GLN A 11 2.67 -45.99 3.89
N LEU A 12 2.24 -44.72 3.87
CA LEU A 12 3.00 -43.61 3.31
C LEU A 12 3.62 -42.81 4.46
N PRO A 13 4.96 -42.76 4.57
CA PRO A 13 5.62 -41.87 5.50
C PRO A 13 5.42 -40.40 5.08
N GLY A 14 5.02 -39.57 6.00
CA GLY A 14 4.81 -38.14 5.73
C GLY A 14 5.34 -37.29 6.86
N VAL A 15 6.01 -36.20 6.50
CA VAL A 15 6.46 -35.15 7.42
C VAL A 15 5.75 -33.86 7.05
N GLY A 16 5.19 -33.18 8.04
CA GLY A 16 4.58 -31.88 7.87
C GLY A 16 5.28 -30.84 8.73
N ILE A 17 5.54 -29.67 8.15
CA ILE A 17 6.07 -28.51 8.87
C ILE A 17 5.04 -27.40 8.81
N SER A 18 4.81 -26.73 9.93
CA SER A 18 4.01 -25.52 10.00
C SER A 18 4.87 -24.39 10.54
N ILE A 19 4.88 -23.25 9.84
CA ILE A 19 5.61 -22.05 10.25
C ILE A 19 4.58 -20.95 10.59
N GLY A 20 4.63 -20.47 11.84
CA GLY A 20 3.86 -19.32 12.28
C GLY A 20 4.50 -18.02 11.81
N LEU A 21 4.07 -17.50 10.66
CA LEU A 21 4.66 -16.31 10.04
C LEU A 21 4.67 -15.09 10.98
N THR A 22 3.56 -14.80 11.63
CA THR A 22 3.44 -13.68 12.57
C THR A 22 4.43 -13.80 13.73
N ARG A 23 4.60 -15.03 14.26
CA ARG A 23 5.54 -15.30 15.36
C ARG A 23 6.99 -15.14 14.89
N LEU A 24 7.30 -15.60 13.68
CA LEU A 24 8.62 -15.44 13.08
C LEU A 24 8.99 -13.96 12.94
N PHE A 25 8.10 -13.16 12.36
CA PHE A 25 8.31 -11.71 12.20
C PHE A 25 8.46 -11.00 13.55
N TYR A 26 7.68 -11.38 14.55
CA TYR A 26 7.82 -10.83 15.89
C TYR A 26 9.22 -11.08 16.47
N VAL A 27 9.71 -12.32 16.40
CA VAL A 27 11.04 -12.68 16.91
C VAL A 27 12.15 -11.97 16.14
N LEU A 28 12.06 -11.89 14.81
CA LEU A 28 13.04 -11.17 13.99
C LEU A 28 13.05 -9.67 14.31
N GLY A 29 11.90 -9.08 14.60
CA GLY A 29 11.79 -7.69 15.03
C GLY A 29 12.44 -7.44 16.39
N GLU A 30 12.17 -8.31 17.39
CA GLU A 30 12.79 -8.22 18.73
C GLU A 30 14.33 -8.37 18.68
N GLN A 31 14.83 -9.13 17.74
CA GLN A 31 16.27 -9.31 17.53
C GLN A 31 16.92 -8.23 16.67
N GLY A 32 16.15 -7.24 16.20
CA GLY A 32 16.65 -6.16 15.34
C GLY A 32 17.11 -6.62 13.94
N MET A 33 16.67 -7.79 13.50
CA MET A 33 17.05 -8.37 12.19
C MET A 33 16.20 -7.84 11.04
N LEU A 34 15.10 -7.14 11.33
CA LEU A 34 14.26 -6.50 10.31
C LEU A 34 14.74 -5.08 10.06
N ASN A 35 14.82 -4.69 8.79
CA ASN A 35 15.18 -3.33 8.42
C ASN A 35 14.03 -2.36 8.77
N PRO A 36 14.24 -1.42 9.73
CA PRO A 36 13.20 -0.49 10.16
C PRO A 36 12.87 0.58 9.12
N GLU A 37 13.73 0.77 8.11
CA GLU A 37 13.55 1.79 7.07
C GLU A 37 12.67 1.32 5.90
N LEU A 38 12.34 0.02 5.86
CA LEU A 38 11.48 -0.49 4.81
C LEU A 38 10.04 0.03 4.97
N PRO A 39 9.41 0.42 3.86
CA PRO A 39 8.02 0.87 3.89
C PRO A 39 7.08 -0.27 4.28
N THR A 40 6.40 -0.12 5.41
CA THR A 40 5.39 -1.08 5.90
C THR A 40 3.98 -0.74 5.45
N ALA A 41 3.82 0.34 4.68
CA ALA A 41 2.54 0.79 4.20
C ALA A 41 1.84 -0.26 3.32
N PRO A 42 0.53 -0.50 3.53
CA PRO A 42 -0.25 -1.45 2.73
C PRO A 42 -0.45 -0.98 1.29
N ALA A 43 -0.27 0.31 1.05
CA ALA A 43 -0.37 0.96 -0.26
C ALA A 43 0.66 2.08 -0.38
N ASP A 44 1.04 2.39 -1.61
CA ASP A 44 1.96 3.49 -1.93
C ASP A 44 1.22 4.82 -2.02
N VAL A 45 -0.06 4.76 -2.43
CA VAL A 45 -0.92 5.91 -2.64
C VAL A 45 -2.29 5.69 -2.02
N LEU A 46 -2.78 6.70 -1.31
CA LEU A 46 -4.17 6.78 -0.86
C LEU A 46 -4.90 7.89 -1.61
N ILE A 47 -5.96 7.54 -2.33
CA ILE A 47 -6.85 8.51 -2.98
C ILE A 47 -7.96 8.90 -2.01
N LEU A 48 -8.11 10.19 -1.79
CA LEU A 48 -9.15 10.81 -0.96
C LEU A 48 -10.12 11.58 -1.86
N PRO A 49 -11.24 10.97 -2.29
CA PRO A 49 -12.27 11.69 -3.01
C PRO A 49 -12.95 12.70 -2.07
N MET A 50 -13.16 13.91 -2.61
CA MET A 50 -13.85 15.01 -1.93
C MET A 50 -15.26 15.21 -2.49
N THR A 51 -15.65 14.42 -3.49
CA THR A 51 -16.95 14.38 -4.14
C THR A 51 -17.76 13.16 -3.73
N GLU A 52 -19.08 13.21 -3.89
CA GLU A 52 -19.96 12.05 -3.66
C GLU A 52 -19.81 11.01 -4.77
N ASP A 53 -19.58 11.46 -6.01
CA ASP A 53 -19.30 10.56 -7.13
C ASP A 53 -17.87 10.03 -7.05
N LEU A 54 -17.77 8.72 -6.87
CA LEU A 54 -16.49 8.01 -6.79
C LEU A 54 -15.95 7.57 -8.16
N SER A 55 -16.72 7.73 -9.24
CA SER A 55 -16.34 7.25 -10.57
C SER A 55 -15.00 7.79 -11.06
N PRO A 56 -14.70 9.12 -10.95
CA PRO A 56 -13.39 9.66 -11.34
C PRO A 56 -12.24 9.11 -10.47
N ALA A 57 -12.50 8.93 -9.17
CA ALA A 57 -11.49 8.39 -8.25
C ALA A 57 -11.19 6.92 -8.52
N ILE A 58 -12.21 6.13 -8.92
CA ILE A 58 -12.05 4.72 -9.33
C ILE A 58 -11.25 4.65 -10.63
N ALA A 59 -11.56 5.52 -11.61
CA ALA A 59 -10.81 5.58 -12.87
C ALA A 59 -9.33 5.92 -12.63
N LEU A 60 -9.05 6.92 -11.80
CA LEU A 60 -7.68 7.29 -11.41
C LEU A 60 -6.97 6.14 -10.69
N ALA A 61 -7.63 5.48 -9.72
CA ALA A 61 -7.07 4.33 -9.02
C ALA A 61 -6.71 3.19 -9.97
N THR A 62 -7.54 2.96 -10.99
CA THR A 62 -7.29 1.94 -12.01
C THR A 62 -6.05 2.27 -12.84
N GLN A 63 -5.89 3.54 -13.27
CA GLN A 63 -4.71 3.99 -14.02
C GLN A 63 -3.41 3.84 -13.19
N LEU A 64 -3.44 4.25 -11.92
CA LEU A 64 -2.29 4.11 -11.02
C LEU A 64 -1.91 2.63 -10.81
N ARG A 65 -2.90 1.75 -10.63
CA ARG A 65 -2.68 0.30 -10.49
C ARG A 65 -2.14 -0.33 -11.76
N GLN A 66 -2.63 0.07 -12.93
CA GLN A 66 -2.08 -0.37 -14.23
C GLN A 66 -0.63 0.08 -14.43
N ALA A 67 -0.26 1.23 -13.85
CA ALA A 67 1.12 1.70 -13.82
C ALA A 67 2.01 0.96 -12.79
N GLY A 68 1.46 0.00 -12.02
CA GLY A 68 2.20 -0.79 -11.03
C GLY A 68 2.27 -0.16 -9.63
N ILE A 69 1.50 0.90 -9.35
CA ILE A 69 1.46 1.57 -8.05
C ILE A 69 0.37 0.96 -7.17
N ARG A 70 0.72 0.51 -5.96
CA ARG A 70 -0.24 -0.04 -5.00
C ARG A 70 -1.13 1.10 -4.48
N THR A 71 -2.37 1.13 -4.95
CA THR A 71 -3.29 2.25 -4.71
C THR A 71 -4.49 1.82 -3.89
N GLN A 72 -4.75 2.53 -2.81
CA GLN A 72 -5.95 2.40 -1.99
C GLN A 72 -6.88 3.58 -2.24
N LEU A 73 -8.18 3.32 -2.33
CA LEU A 73 -9.23 4.32 -2.42
C LEU A 73 -9.98 4.38 -1.08
N HIS A 74 -10.10 5.58 -0.51
CA HIS A 74 -10.85 5.80 0.72
C HIS A 74 -12.31 6.13 0.39
N CYS A 75 -13.21 5.15 0.55
CA CYS A 75 -14.62 5.29 0.20
C CYS A 75 -15.50 5.84 1.33
N GLU A 76 -14.98 5.96 2.56
CA GLU A 76 -15.78 6.41 3.70
C GLU A 76 -15.95 7.93 3.69
N GLN A 77 -17.19 8.37 3.98
CA GLN A 77 -17.50 9.79 4.14
C GLN A 77 -17.11 10.26 5.55
N LYS A 78 -15.83 10.48 5.77
CA LYS A 78 -15.27 11.04 7.01
C LYS A 78 -14.77 12.47 6.80
N LYS A 79 -14.63 13.21 7.91
CA LYS A 79 -14.01 14.54 7.89
C LYS A 79 -12.58 14.46 7.32
N PHE A 80 -12.19 15.47 6.56
CA PHE A 80 -10.89 15.56 5.89
C PHE A 80 -9.69 15.23 6.80
N LYS A 81 -9.67 15.81 8.01
CA LYS A 81 -8.62 15.56 9.00
C LYS A 81 -8.51 14.08 9.40
N ALA A 82 -9.64 13.37 9.49
CA ALA A 82 -9.64 11.93 9.82
C ALA A 82 -9.12 11.09 8.68
N LYS A 83 -9.37 11.48 7.42
CA LYS A 83 -8.85 10.80 6.22
C LYS A 83 -7.31 10.94 6.13
N ILE A 84 -6.76 12.13 6.42
CA ILE A 84 -5.31 12.34 6.45
C ILE A 84 -4.66 11.57 7.59
N SER A 85 -5.25 11.61 8.79
CA SER A 85 -4.75 10.84 9.95
C SER A 85 -4.75 9.34 9.70
N TYR A 86 -5.65 8.83 8.85
CA TYR A 86 -5.65 7.43 8.42
C TYR A 86 -4.44 7.10 7.55
N ALA A 87 -4.10 7.97 6.59
CA ALA A 87 -2.89 7.82 5.76
C ALA A 87 -1.62 7.82 6.61
N ASP A 88 -1.54 8.74 7.56
CA ASP A 88 -0.41 8.89 8.48
C ASP A 88 -0.21 7.64 9.37
N LYS A 89 -1.30 7.15 9.97
CA LYS A 89 -1.28 5.92 10.79
C LYS A 89 -0.82 4.68 10.02
N LEU A 90 -1.10 4.60 8.74
CA LEU A 90 -0.68 3.50 7.87
C LEU A 90 0.67 3.76 7.20
N SER A 91 1.32 4.89 7.50
CA SER A 91 2.59 5.30 6.90
C SER A 91 2.56 5.30 5.36
N ILE A 92 1.41 5.65 4.76
CA ILE A 92 1.27 5.73 3.31
C ILE A 92 2.03 6.96 2.81
N PRO A 93 3.00 6.81 1.89
CA PRO A 93 3.89 7.91 1.51
C PRO A 93 3.21 9.00 0.70
N TYR A 94 2.23 8.67 -0.13
CA TYR A 94 1.56 9.63 -1.00
C TYR A 94 0.06 9.66 -0.79
N VAL A 95 -0.51 10.87 -0.78
CA VAL A 95 -1.96 11.09 -0.69
C VAL A 95 -2.41 11.94 -1.86
N ILE A 96 -3.44 11.50 -2.56
CA ILE A 96 -4.06 12.24 -3.66
C ILE A 96 -5.42 12.77 -3.21
N PHE A 97 -5.60 14.08 -3.34
CA PHE A 97 -6.88 14.73 -3.17
C PHE A 97 -7.54 14.92 -4.52
N LEU A 98 -8.80 14.53 -4.64
CA LEU A 98 -9.57 14.63 -5.87
C LEU A 98 -10.90 15.32 -5.57
N GLY A 99 -10.95 16.63 -5.82
CA GLY A 99 -12.13 17.46 -5.72
C GLY A 99 -12.74 17.73 -7.11
N GLU A 100 -13.86 18.43 -7.13
CA GLU A 100 -14.54 18.84 -8.38
C GLU A 100 -13.65 19.72 -9.25
N ASP A 101 -12.90 20.63 -8.64
CA ASP A 101 -11.99 21.54 -9.36
C ASP A 101 -10.85 20.76 -10.05
N GLU A 102 -10.27 19.78 -9.33
CA GLU A 102 -9.22 18.92 -9.86
C GLU A 102 -9.74 18.05 -11.02
N ILE A 103 -10.94 17.50 -10.89
CA ILE A 103 -11.57 16.68 -11.92
C ILE A 103 -11.82 17.51 -13.18
N ASN A 104 -12.39 18.70 -13.04
CA ASN A 104 -12.70 19.58 -14.17
C ASN A 104 -11.43 20.11 -14.87
N ALA A 105 -10.36 20.34 -14.11
CA ALA A 105 -9.08 20.78 -14.65
C ALA A 105 -8.22 19.62 -15.21
N GLY A 106 -8.62 18.37 -14.99
CA GLY A 106 -7.84 17.19 -15.40
C GLY A 106 -6.51 17.03 -14.67
N VAL A 107 -6.42 17.60 -13.47
CA VAL A 107 -5.22 17.51 -12.59
C VAL A 107 -5.55 16.80 -11.29
N VAL A 108 -4.52 16.36 -10.60
CA VAL A 108 -4.63 15.74 -9.27
C VAL A 108 -3.73 16.47 -8.29
N ALA A 109 -4.23 16.70 -7.08
CA ALA A 109 -3.43 17.27 -6.01
C ALA A 109 -2.74 16.13 -5.25
N CYS A 110 -1.46 15.91 -5.53
CA CYS A 110 -0.63 14.89 -4.87
C CYS A 110 0.16 15.53 -3.74
N LYS A 111 0.04 14.94 -2.55
CA LYS A 111 0.82 15.32 -1.35
C LYS A 111 1.77 14.20 -0.98
N ASP A 112 3.03 14.54 -0.83
CA ASP A 112 4.02 13.70 -0.18
C ASP A 112 3.91 13.83 1.34
N MET A 113 3.66 12.73 2.04
CA MET A 113 3.46 12.75 3.50
C MET A 113 4.77 12.92 4.27
N LYS A 114 5.92 12.59 3.67
CA LYS A 114 7.25 12.73 4.29
C LYS A 114 7.74 14.17 4.26
N SER A 115 7.68 14.81 3.08
CA SER A 115 8.11 16.22 2.92
C SER A 115 7.02 17.22 3.28
N GLY A 116 5.75 16.79 3.26
CA GLY A 116 4.58 17.66 3.42
C GLY A 116 4.25 18.50 2.18
N GLU A 117 5.05 18.38 1.11
CA GLU A 117 4.85 19.12 -0.13
C GLU A 117 3.61 18.65 -0.88
N GLN A 118 2.80 19.58 -1.34
CA GLN A 118 1.63 19.32 -2.16
C GLN A 118 1.80 19.96 -3.54
N THR A 119 1.61 19.17 -4.59
CA THR A 119 1.72 19.63 -5.98
C THR A 119 0.48 19.25 -6.75
N LYS A 120 0.08 20.13 -7.69
CA LYS A 120 -0.98 19.82 -8.67
C LYS A 120 -0.31 19.45 -9.99
N LEU A 121 -0.54 18.22 -10.42
CA LEU A 121 0.08 17.64 -11.63
C LEU A 121 -0.99 16.93 -12.45
N ASN A 122 -0.70 16.67 -13.71
CA ASN A 122 -1.54 15.77 -14.50
C ASN A 122 -1.32 14.32 -14.04
N THR A 123 -2.20 13.42 -14.45
CA THR A 123 -2.15 12.01 -14.02
C THR A 123 -0.82 11.33 -14.37
N GLN A 124 -0.28 11.60 -15.56
CA GLN A 124 0.97 10.97 -16.01
C GLN A 124 2.17 11.47 -15.20
N GLU A 125 2.29 12.77 -15.02
CA GLU A 125 3.35 13.38 -14.18
C GLU A 125 3.29 12.90 -12.74
N THR A 126 2.06 12.70 -12.22
CA THR A 126 1.86 12.15 -10.88
C THR A 126 2.37 10.71 -10.79
N ILE A 127 2.09 9.88 -11.79
CA ILE A 127 2.60 8.50 -11.88
C ILE A 127 4.12 8.49 -11.88
N ASP A 128 4.75 9.32 -12.72
CA ASP A 128 6.19 9.37 -12.88
C ASP A 128 6.88 9.86 -11.58
N ARG A 129 6.32 10.89 -10.94
CA ARG A 129 6.80 11.40 -9.64
C ARG A 129 6.72 10.35 -8.53
N ILE A 130 5.58 9.66 -8.42
CA ILE A 130 5.39 8.61 -7.41
C ILE A 130 6.37 7.46 -7.64
N LYS A 131 6.54 7.00 -8.88
CA LYS A 131 7.50 5.94 -9.21
C LYS A 131 8.94 6.32 -8.86
N ALA A 132 9.34 7.55 -9.16
CA ALA A 132 10.67 8.04 -8.80
C ALA A 132 10.88 8.02 -7.28
N GLY A 133 9.91 8.52 -6.51
CA GLY A 133 10.00 8.52 -5.04
C GLY A 133 9.96 7.12 -4.43
N LEU A 134 9.15 6.20 -4.98
CA LEU A 134 9.11 4.81 -4.51
C LEU A 134 10.43 4.06 -4.78
N ALA A 135 11.06 4.29 -5.93
CA ALA A 135 12.36 3.71 -6.25
C ALA A 135 13.48 4.14 -5.27
N GLU A 136 13.33 5.28 -4.63
CA GLU A 136 14.23 5.71 -3.55
C GLU A 136 13.94 5.03 -2.22
N LEU A 137 12.66 4.72 -1.95
CA LEU A 137 12.23 4.06 -0.71
C LEU A 137 12.53 2.54 -0.70
N GLU A 138 12.54 1.90 -1.86
CA GLU A 138 12.76 0.45 -1.99
C GLU A 138 14.24 0.03 -1.95
N LYS A 139 15.18 0.96 -1.74
CA LYS A 139 16.61 0.67 -1.62
C LYS A 139 16.93 0.08 -0.24
N GLY A 140 16.76 -1.24 -0.11
CA GLY A 140 17.15 -1.96 1.11
C GLY A 140 16.72 -3.41 1.15
N SER A 141 17.48 -4.23 1.87
CA SER A 141 17.09 -5.63 2.18
C SER A 141 16.11 -5.65 3.34
N VAL A 142 15.18 -6.63 3.32
CA VAL A 142 14.23 -6.86 4.42
C VAL A 142 14.96 -7.25 5.72
N ILE A 143 16.08 -7.95 5.59
CA ILE A 143 16.90 -8.42 6.71
C ILE A 143 18.18 -7.58 6.74
N VAL A 144 18.52 -7.09 7.91
CA VAL A 144 19.82 -6.43 8.17
C VAL A 144 20.85 -7.52 8.38
N GLU A 145 21.98 -7.48 7.65
CA GLU A 145 23.11 -8.38 7.81
C GLU A 145 23.88 -8.09 9.11
#